data_942558b7783f4db3f0d5de1106a78538
#
_entry.id   942558b7783f4db3f0d5de1106a78538
#
_cell.length_a   1.000
_cell.length_b   1.000
_cell.length_c   1.000
_cell.angle_alpha   90.00
_cell.angle_beta   90.00
_cell.angle_gamma   90.00
#
_symmetry.space_group_name_H-M   'P 1'
#
loop_
_entity.id
_entity.type
_entity.pdbx_description
1 polymer ?
#
loop_
_entity_poly.entity_id
_entity_poly.type
_entity_poly.pdbx_seq_one_letter_code
_entity_poly.pdbx_strand_id
1 'polypeptide(L)'
;PANSIQDQKVQQMADQKNPAANFDVDDVCQRFSVIYTGAISDVLDEMGHPNQVLPWEIQGLTIEHRVAGVAMPVEGQPTESRDPEEIFVPVLKMLGDLKPGDVIVSQPHDSVSAHIGELSAESAKHRGARGAVIDGGARDTDYLLKLGFPVFCRYRTPRDIVGRWKLVSYGQPIQIGKVAVHRGDFVVGDQDGVLVIPREITLEVLRRSEEVMGTENLVRKAILGGVRPLEAYREYGRF
;
A
#
# COMPACT_ATOMS: atom_id res chain seq x y z
N PRO A 1 30.17 14.58 16.45
CA PRO A 1 30.67 14.44 15.06
C PRO A 1 30.27 13.12 14.40
N ALA A 2 29.98 12.04 15.19
CA ALA A 2 29.54 10.75 14.64
C ALA A 2 28.11 10.76 14.08
N ASN A 3 27.23 11.61 14.62
CA ASN A 3 25.85 11.73 14.13
C ASN A 3 25.75 12.30 12.70
N SER A 4 26.65 13.18 12.29
CA SER A 4 26.57 13.86 11.00
C SER A 4 26.85 12.94 9.79
N ILE A 5 27.66 11.89 9.96
CA ILE A 5 27.97 10.93 8.87
C ILE A 5 26.81 9.95 8.70
N GLN A 6 26.15 9.59 9.79
CA GLN A 6 24.99 8.70 9.77
C GLN A 6 23.78 9.41 9.17
N ASP A 7 23.56 10.67 9.55
CA ASP A 7 22.51 11.52 9.00
C ASP A 7 22.72 11.81 7.51
N GLN A 8 23.97 12.04 7.05
CA GLN A 8 24.28 12.20 5.63
C GLN A 8 24.07 10.92 4.81
N LYS A 9 24.41 9.76 5.36
CA LYS A 9 24.12 8.48 4.69
C LYS A 9 22.62 8.19 4.59
N VAL A 10 21.85 8.53 5.62
CA VAL A 10 20.39 8.42 5.63
C VAL A 10 19.77 9.35 4.59
N GLN A 11 20.23 10.60 4.54
CA GLN A 11 19.77 11.57 3.54
C GLN A 11 20.12 11.13 2.11
N GLN A 12 21.33 10.62 1.86
CA GLN A 12 21.73 10.07 0.56
C GLN A 12 20.93 8.84 0.13
N MET A 13 20.42 8.05 1.10
CA MET A 13 19.53 6.91 0.81
C MET A 13 18.09 7.37 0.50
N ALA A 14 17.63 8.45 1.12
CA ALA A 14 16.32 9.05 0.85
C ALA A 14 16.25 9.70 -0.55
N ASP A 15 17.35 10.19 -1.07
CA ASP A 15 17.43 10.84 -2.39
C ASP A 15 17.51 9.84 -3.57
N GLN A 16 17.57 8.53 -3.32
CA GLN A 16 17.61 7.53 -4.39
C GLN A 16 16.19 7.28 -4.94
N LYS A 17 15.97 7.67 -6.19
CA LYS A 17 14.73 7.33 -6.93
C LYS A 17 14.47 5.83 -6.85
N ASN A 18 13.19 5.46 -6.67
CA ASN A 18 12.79 4.05 -6.68
C ASN A 18 12.99 3.47 -8.09
N PRO A 19 13.89 2.50 -8.29
CA PRO A 19 14.20 1.97 -9.63
C PRO A 19 13.05 1.14 -10.22
N ALA A 20 12.06 0.77 -9.42
CA ALA A 20 10.88 0.05 -9.88
C ALA A 20 9.80 0.97 -10.46
N ALA A 21 9.93 2.29 -10.31
CA ALA A 21 9.01 3.27 -10.88
C ALA A 21 9.67 4.00 -12.08
N ASN A 22 8.87 4.31 -13.10
CA ASN A 22 9.29 5.12 -14.25
C ASN A 22 8.75 6.55 -14.18
N PHE A 23 8.34 7.00 -13.00
CA PHE A 23 7.76 8.33 -12.68
C PHE A 23 8.31 8.83 -11.34
N ASP A 24 8.06 10.10 -11.05
CA ASP A 24 8.34 10.66 -9.73
C ASP A 24 7.35 10.11 -8.72
N VAL A 25 7.82 9.21 -7.85
CA VAL A 25 6.99 8.50 -6.88
C VAL A 25 6.36 9.46 -5.88
N ASP A 26 7.09 10.49 -5.45
CA ASP A 26 6.60 11.43 -4.45
C ASP A 26 5.47 12.31 -5.01
N ASP A 27 5.61 12.80 -6.25
CA ASP A 27 4.54 13.52 -6.95
C ASP A 27 3.28 12.64 -7.10
N VAL A 28 3.45 11.44 -7.62
CA VAL A 28 2.33 10.51 -7.85
C VAL A 28 1.64 10.13 -6.53
N CYS A 29 2.41 9.87 -5.46
CA CYS A 29 1.85 9.60 -4.14
C CYS A 29 1.05 10.78 -3.59
N GLN A 30 1.58 11.99 -3.71
CA GLN A 30 0.91 13.20 -3.24
C GLN A 30 -0.44 13.40 -3.97
N ARG A 31 -0.46 13.21 -5.26
CA ARG A 31 -1.67 13.35 -6.09
C ARG A 31 -2.70 12.26 -5.76
N PHE A 32 -2.31 11.00 -5.65
CA PHE A 32 -3.23 9.93 -5.22
C PHE A 32 -3.73 10.11 -3.78
N SER A 33 -2.99 10.75 -2.90
CA SER A 33 -3.38 10.91 -1.49
C SER A 33 -4.69 11.66 -1.28
N VAL A 34 -5.11 12.47 -2.25
CA VAL A 34 -6.35 13.26 -2.21
C VAL A 34 -7.51 12.63 -3.02
N ILE A 35 -7.24 11.52 -3.72
CA ILE A 35 -8.25 10.78 -4.49
C ILE A 35 -8.70 9.59 -3.65
N TYR A 36 -10.02 9.38 -3.55
CA TYR A 36 -10.55 8.20 -2.87
C TYR A 36 -10.55 6.96 -3.78
N THR A 37 -10.42 5.78 -3.17
CA THR A 37 -10.25 4.52 -3.91
C THR A 37 -11.44 4.19 -4.81
N GLY A 38 -12.66 4.61 -4.46
CA GLY A 38 -13.85 4.44 -5.31
C GLY A 38 -13.68 5.07 -6.70
N ALA A 39 -13.23 6.33 -6.78
CA ALA A 39 -13.00 6.99 -8.07
C ALA A 39 -11.91 6.30 -8.90
N ILE A 40 -10.88 5.78 -8.24
CA ILE A 40 -9.81 5.03 -8.90
C ILE A 40 -10.33 3.69 -9.43
N SER A 41 -11.18 3.00 -8.65
CA SER A 41 -11.82 1.75 -9.05
C SER A 41 -12.68 1.92 -10.29
N ASP A 42 -13.51 2.97 -10.33
CA ASP A 42 -14.35 3.28 -11.48
C ASP A 42 -13.52 3.51 -12.75
N VAL A 43 -12.42 4.26 -12.62
CA VAL A 43 -11.50 4.50 -13.75
C VAL A 43 -10.85 3.19 -14.22
N LEU A 44 -10.44 2.31 -13.30
CA LEU A 44 -9.87 1.02 -13.66
C LEU A 44 -10.89 0.14 -14.39
N ASP A 45 -12.14 0.12 -13.95
CA ASP A 45 -13.23 -0.60 -14.61
C ASP A 45 -13.47 -0.07 -16.02
N GLU A 46 -13.56 1.26 -16.20
CA GLU A 46 -13.69 1.90 -17.50
C GLU A 46 -12.52 1.59 -18.46
N MET A 47 -11.33 1.41 -17.90
CA MET A 47 -10.12 1.04 -18.66
C MET A 47 -9.99 -0.47 -18.94
N GLY A 48 -10.94 -1.29 -18.48
CA GLY A 48 -10.94 -2.74 -18.70
C GLY A 48 -10.08 -3.52 -17.69
N HIS A 49 -9.82 -2.94 -16.52
CA HIS A 49 -9.08 -3.57 -15.41
C HIS A 49 -9.93 -3.79 -14.17
N PRO A 50 -11.01 -4.62 -14.22
CA PRO A 50 -11.99 -4.73 -13.12
C PRO A 50 -11.51 -5.55 -11.92
N ASN A 51 -10.37 -6.20 -11.98
CA ASN A 51 -9.87 -7.09 -10.93
C ASN A 51 -8.63 -6.50 -10.25
N GLN A 52 -8.73 -5.27 -9.75
CA GLN A 52 -7.61 -4.56 -9.14
C GLN A 52 -7.81 -4.27 -7.64
N VAL A 53 -8.99 -4.59 -7.09
CA VAL A 53 -9.31 -4.41 -5.67
C VAL A 53 -8.90 -5.65 -4.89
N LEU A 54 -8.09 -5.47 -3.85
CA LEU A 54 -7.70 -6.53 -2.92
C LEU A 54 -8.91 -6.99 -2.09
N PRO A 55 -8.85 -8.20 -1.48
CA PRO A 55 -9.92 -8.68 -0.61
C PRO A 55 -10.34 -7.65 0.44
N TRP A 56 -11.65 -7.46 0.59
CA TRP A 56 -12.24 -6.42 1.46
C TRP A 56 -11.90 -6.59 2.95
N GLU A 57 -11.46 -7.78 3.35
CA GLU A 57 -11.02 -8.07 4.72
C GLU A 57 -9.69 -7.41 5.06
N ILE A 58 -8.92 -6.95 4.07
CA ILE A 58 -7.67 -6.20 4.26
C ILE A 58 -8.03 -4.75 4.53
N GLN A 59 -8.05 -4.39 5.81
CA GLN A 59 -8.51 -3.09 6.29
C GLN A 59 -7.38 -2.32 7.00
N GLY A 60 -7.44 -0.99 6.96
CA GLY A 60 -6.54 -0.15 7.74
C GLY A 60 -6.69 -0.38 9.24
N LEU A 61 -5.60 -0.30 9.99
CA LEU A 61 -5.66 -0.36 11.47
C LEU A 61 -6.53 0.75 12.06
N THR A 62 -6.73 1.83 11.33
CA THR A 62 -7.66 2.92 11.65
C THR A 62 -8.27 3.44 10.34
N ILE A 63 -9.46 4.04 10.43
CA ILE A 63 -10.17 4.66 9.29
C ILE A 63 -9.41 5.83 8.66
N GLU A 64 -8.45 6.39 9.36
CA GLU A 64 -7.62 7.51 8.89
C GLU A 64 -6.43 7.03 8.03
N HIS A 65 -6.14 5.71 8.04
CA HIS A 65 -5.02 5.20 7.27
C HIS A 65 -5.25 5.38 5.77
N ARG A 66 -4.26 5.99 5.15
CA ARG A 66 -4.11 6.10 3.70
C ARG A 66 -2.72 5.64 3.30
N VAL A 67 -2.62 4.97 2.19
CA VAL A 67 -1.34 4.55 1.62
C VAL A 67 -1.33 4.80 0.12
N ALA A 68 -0.22 5.28 -0.39
CA ALA A 68 0.04 5.40 -1.83
C ALA A 68 1.55 5.19 -2.06
N GLY A 69 1.92 4.26 -2.92
CA GLY A 69 3.33 3.97 -3.23
C GLY A 69 3.53 2.78 -4.15
N VAL A 70 4.78 2.43 -4.35
CA VAL A 70 5.22 1.38 -5.27
C VAL A 70 5.24 0.03 -4.55
N ALA A 71 4.60 -0.99 -5.11
CA ALA A 71 4.54 -2.32 -4.52
C ALA A 71 5.94 -2.95 -4.35
N MET A 72 6.23 -3.41 -3.13
CA MET A 72 7.25 -4.39 -2.81
C MET A 72 6.54 -5.70 -2.42
N PRO A 73 6.33 -6.61 -3.39
CA PRO A 73 5.66 -7.87 -3.11
C PRO A 73 6.52 -8.75 -2.21
N VAL A 74 5.88 -9.42 -1.26
CA VAL A 74 6.50 -10.33 -0.30
C VAL A 74 5.65 -11.59 -0.18
N GLU A 75 6.26 -12.73 -0.36
CA GLU A 75 5.62 -14.02 -0.23
C GLU A 75 6.21 -14.82 0.93
N GLY A 76 5.37 -15.48 1.67
CA GLY A 76 5.79 -16.36 2.74
C GLY A 76 4.95 -17.63 2.82
N GLN A 77 5.27 -18.48 3.78
CA GLN A 77 4.53 -19.73 4.02
C GLN A 77 4.62 -20.16 5.46
N PRO A 78 3.69 -20.99 5.94
CA PRO A 78 3.78 -21.63 7.24
C PRO A 78 5.04 -22.49 7.37
N THR A 79 5.61 -22.55 8.60
CA THR A 79 6.76 -23.39 8.94
C THR A 79 6.73 -23.74 10.42
N GLU A 80 7.35 -24.87 10.79
CA GLU A 80 7.63 -25.22 12.18
C GLU A 80 9.04 -24.84 12.61
N SER A 81 9.86 -24.33 11.69
CA SER A 81 11.24 -23.94 11.96
C SER A 81 11.31 -22.85 13.03
N ARG A 82 12.31 -22.98 13.91
CA ARG A 82 12.67 -22.01 14.95
C ARG A 82 14.09 -21.49 14.76
N ASP A 83 14.73 -21.85 13.65
CA ASP A 83 16.08 -21.38 13.35
C ASP A 83 16.05 -19.88 13.01
N PRO A 84 16.73 -19.02 13.78
CA PRO A 84 16.79 -17.58 13.55
C PRO A 84 17.31 -17.21 12.16
N GLU A 85 18.23 -17.97 11.59
CA GLU A 85 18.77 -17.75 10.25
C GLU A 85 17.68 -17.95 9.18
N GLU A 86 16.83 -18.95 9.34
CA GLU A 86 15.73 -19.22 8.41
C GLU A 86 14.58 -18.24 8.58
N ILE A 87 14.29 -17.82 9.81
CA ILE A 87 13.10 -17.01 10.13
C ILE A 87 13.37 -15.51 9.96
N PHE A 88 14.44 -14.99 10.56
CA PHE A 88 14.66 -13.54 10.63
C PHE A 88 15.52 -12.99 9.49
N VAL A 89 16.55 -13.72 9.06
CA VAL A 89 17.50 -13.18 8.09
C VAL A 89 16.83 -12.80 6.75
N PRO A 90 15.90 -13.58 6.16
CA PRO A 90 15.20 -13.17 4.95
C PRO A 90 14.34 -11.90 5.16
N VAL A 91 13.66 -11.78 6.29
CA VAL A 91 12.86 -10.60 6.65
C VAL A 91 13.74 -9.36 6.77
N LEU A 92 14.87 -9.47 7.50
CA LEU A 92 15.80 -8.37 7.69
C LEU A 92 16.47 -7.92 6.40
N LYS A 93 16.79 -8.86 5.49
CA LYS A 93 17.26 -8.52 4.14
C LYS A 93 16.22 -7.78 3.34
N MET A 94 14.97 -8.27 3.30
CA MET A 94 13.87 -7.60 2.63
C MET A 94 13.68 -6.17 3.15
N LEU A 95 13.64 -5.97 4.48
CA LEU A 95 13.56 -4.65 5.08
C LEU A 95 14.75 -3.76 4.70
N GLY A 96 15.96 -4.33 4.62
CA GLY A 96 17.18 -3.64 4.18
C GLY A 96 17.16 -3.19 2.72
N ASP A 97 16.44 -3.91 1.86
CA ASP A 97 16.36 -3.66 0.41
C ASP A 97 15.22 -2.72 0.00
N LEU A 98 14.35 -2.30 0.95
CA LEU A 98 13.31 -1.31 0.70
C LEU A 98 13.88 0.00 0.16
N LYS A 99 13.14 0.62 -0.74
CA LYS A 99 13.47 1.92 -1.35
C LYS A 99 12.45 2.98 -0.93
N PRO A 100 12.81 4.27 -0.97
CA PRO A 100 11.85 5.35 -0.78
C PRO A 100 10.65 5.19 -1.71
N GLY A 101 9.45 5.35 -1.16
CA GLY A 101 8.21 5.20 -1.89
C GLY A 101 7.66 3.77 -1.94
N ASP A 102 8.35 2.76 -1.41
CA ASP A 102 7.84 1.39 -1.37
C ASP A 102 6.65 1.23 -0.40
N VAL A 103 5.73 0.36 -0.78
CA VAL A 103 4.69 -0.22 0.08
C VAL A 103 4.92 -1.72 0.13
N ILE A 104 5.11 -2.28 1.32
CA ILE A 104 5.21 -3.73 1.50
C ILE A 104 3.83 -4.33 1.20
N VAL A 105 3.74 -5.24 0.22
CA VAL A 105 2.52 -5.97 -0.11
C VAL A 105 2.76 -7.45 0.12
N SER A 106 2.20 -8.01 1.19
CA SER A 106 2.54 -9.36 1.63
C SER A 106 1.39 -10.34 1.47
N GLN A 107 1.71 -11.49 0.83
CA GLN A 107 0.91 -12.71 0.84
C GLN A 107 1.61 -13.76 1.72
N PRO A 108 1.21 -13.89 2.98
CA PRO A 108 1.85 -14.82 3.90
C PRO A 108 1.35 -16.26 3.81
N HIS A 109 0.20 -16.53 3.18
CA HIS A 109 -0.49 -17.84 3.20
C HIS A 109 -0.68 -18.39 4.64
N ASP A 110 -0.87 -17.48 5.59
CA ASP A 110 -1.04 -17.77 7.02
C ASP A 110 -2.16 -16.92 7.61
N SER A 111 -2.91 -17.48 8.54
CA SER A 111 -4.00 -16.84 9.26
C SER A 111 -3.81 -16.85 10.78
N VAL A 112 -2.58 -17.04 11.26
CA VAL A 112 -2.28 -17.27 12.67
C VAL A 112 -1.32 -16.24 13.25
N SER A 113 -0.28 -15.85 12.47
CA SER A 113 0.83 -15.02 12.94
C SER A 113 0.65 -13.56 12.57
N ALA A 114 1.41 -12.69 13.24
CA ALA A 114 1.59 -11.30 12.82
C ALA A 114 2.85 -11.20 11.94
N HIS A 115 2.69 -10.67 10.74
CA HIS A 115 3.74 -10.58 9.73
C HIS A 115 4.41 -9.19 9.70
N ILE A 116 3.88 -8.25 10.49
CA ILE A 116 4.46 -6.93 10.74
C ILE A 116 4.21 -6.52 12.19
N GLY A 117 5.19 -5.85 12.78
CA GLY A 117 5.13 -5.27 14.11
C GLY A 117 5.97 -4.00 14.18
N GLU A 118 6.15 -3.45 15.39
CA GLU A 118 6.84 -2.18 15.66
C GLU A 118 8.18 -2.07 14.93
N LEU A 119 9.14 -2.93 15.22
CA LEU A 119 10.51 -2.83 14.71
C LEU A 119 10.59 -2.96 13.20
N SER A 120 9.74 -3.80 12.59
CA SER A 120 9.66 -3.96 11.15
C SER A 120 9.11 -2.70 10.48
N ALA A 121 8.06 -2.11 11.04
CA ALA A 121 7.46 -0.88 10.52
C ALA A 121 8.38 0.33 10.70
N GLU A 122 9.07 0.44 11.84
CA GLU A 122 10.04 1.50 12.12
C GLU A 122 11.22 1.41 11.14
N SER A 123 11.76 0.21 10.93
CA SER A 123 12.80 -0.05 9.93
C SER A 123 12.33 0.31 8.52
N ALA A 124 11.13 -0.11 8.12
CA ALA A 124 10.56 0.19 6.82
C ALA A 124 10.37 1.70 6.62
N LYS A 125 9.79 2.40 7.62
CA LYS A 125 9.60 3.86 7.59
C LYS A 125 10.93 4.60 7.49
N HIS A 126 11.94 4.17 8.24
CA HIS A 126 13.28 4.76 8.20
C HIS A 126 13.94 4.61 6.82
N ARG A 127 13.60 3.55 6.08
CA ARG A 127 14.03 3.32 4.69
C ARG A 127 13.20 4.10 3.66
N GLY A 128 12.20 4.86 4.10
CA GLY A 128 11.34 5.66 3.24
C GLY A 128 10.15 4.89 2.66
N ALA A 129 9.85 3.68 3.18
CA ALA A 129 8.62 2.99 2.83
C ALA A 129 7.40 3.76 3.36
N ARG A 130 6.29 3.71 2.61
CA ARG A 130 5.09 4.50 2.85
C ARG A 130 4.00 3.76 3.61
N GLY A 131 4.11 2.44 3.75
CA GLY A 131 3.14 1.62 4.46
C GLY A 131 3.29 0.14 4.18
N ALA A 132 2.34 -0.64 4.69
CA ALA A 132 2.27 -2.08 4.48
C ALA A 132 0.83 -2.53 4.26
N VAL A 133 0.65 -3.47 3.34
CA VAL A 133 -0.61 -4.15 3.02
C VAL A 133 -0.36 -5.65 3.17
N ILE A 134 -1.00 -6.27 4.15
CA ILE A 134 -0.72 -7.64 4.56
C ILE A 134 -1.98 -8.49 4.46
N ASP A 135 -1.99 -9.49 3.59
CA ASP A 135 -3.06 -10.50 3.52
C ASP A 135 -2.99 -11.48 4.72
N GLY A 136 -2.77 -10.92 5.89
CA GLY A 136 -2.50 -11.62 7.15
C GLY A 136 -2.63 -10.70 8.35
N GLY A 137 -1.81 -10.95 9.40
CA GLY A 137 -1.90 -10.28 10.70
C GLY A 137 -0.86 -9.20 10.96
N ALA A 138 -1.20 -8.28 11.87
CA ALA A 138 -0.31 -7.29 12.47
C ALA A 138 -0.29 -7.41 14.00
N ARG A 139 0.81 -6.96 14.63
CA ARG A 139 0.96 -6.82 16.09
C ARG A 139 1.51 -5.44 16.47
N ASP A 140 1.67 -5.19 17.75
CA ASP A 140 2.22 -3.95 18.30
C ASP A 140 1.45 -2.70 17.79
N THR A 141 0.12 -2.84 17.63
CA THR A 141 -0.73 -1.86 16.94
C THR A 141 -0.70 -0.46 17.54
N ASP A 142 -0.56 -0.34 18.86
CA ASP A 142 -0.41 0.95 19.54
C ASP A 142 0.85 1.71 19.09
N TYR A 143 1.94 0.98 18.88
CA TYR A 143 3.19 1.56 18.36
C TYR A 143 3.09 1.90 16.89
N LEU A 144 2.47 1.04 16.08
CA LEU A 144 2.23 1.31 14.66
C LEU A 144 1.43 2.60 14.45
N LEU A 145 0.38 2.80 15.27
CA LEU A 145 -0.44 4.01 15.23
C LEU A 145 0.36 5.25 15.66
N LYS A 146 1.11 5.18 16.75
CA LYS A 146 1.98 6.27 17.22
C LYS A 146 3.08 6.61 16.22
N LEU A 147 3.63 5.60 15.56
CA LEU A 147 4.62 5.76 14.50
C LEU A 147 4.03 6.48 13.28
N GLY A 148 2.71 6.42 13.09
CA GLY A 148 2.04 6.96 11.90
C GLY A 148 2.48 6.23 10.63
N PHE A 149 2.71 4.91 10.71
CA PHE A 149 3.00 4.06 9.57
C PHE A 149 1.72 3.34 9.16
N PRO A 150 1.15 3.63 7.97
CA PRO A 150 -0.09 3.01 7.54
C PRO A 150 0.08 1.50 7.37
N VAL A 151 -0.77 0.73 8.04
CA VAL A 151 -0.83 -0.73 7.92
C VAL A 151 -2.25 -1.14 7.64
N PHE A 152 -2.43 -1.93 6.57
CA PHE A 152 -3.66 -2.60 6.19
C PHE A 152 -3.45 -4.10 6.40
N CYS A 153 -4.36 -4.75 7.12
CA CYS A 153 -4.23 -6.17 7.44
C CYS A 153 -5.60 -6.82 7.64
N ARG A 154 -5.65 -8.17 7.62
CA ARG A 154 -6.90 -8.91 7.87
C ARG A 154 -7.26 -8.97 9.35
N TYR A 155 -6.26 -9.06 10.23
CA TYR A 155 -6.48 -9.26 11.67
C TYR A 155 -5.30 -8.76 12.50
N ARG A 156 -5.54 -8.67 13.82
CA ARG A 156 -4.52 -8.36 14.82
C ARG A 156 -4.31 -9.57 15.70
N THR A 157 -3.04 -9.89 16.04
CA THR A 157 -2.69 -11.00 16.92
C THR A 157 -1.35 -10.71 17.58
N PRO A 158 -1.13 -11.09 18.87
CA PRO A 158 0.18 -10.96 19.49
C PRO A 158 1.15 -12.07 19.09
N ARG A 159 0.73 -13.05 18.27
CA ARG A 159 1.55 -14.21 17.90
C ARG A 159 2.68 -13.84 16.97
N ASP A 160 3.91 -14.26 17.35
CA ASP A 160 5.10 -14.12 16.53
C ASP A 160 5.15 -15.15 15.38
N ILE A 161 6.03 -14.93 14.42
CA ILE A 161 6.30 -15.80 13.27
C ILE A 161 7.14 -17.03 13.61
N VAL A 162 7.94 -17.01 14.69
CA VAL A 162 8.85 -18.10 15.07
C VAL A 162 8.08 -19.41 15.29
N GLY A 163 8.46 -20.45 14.54
CA GLY A 163 7.79 -21.76 14.56
C GLY A 163 6.40 -21.74 13.91
N ARG A 164 6.08 -20.74 13.08
CA ARG A 164 4.78 -20.61 12.41
C ARG A 164 4.87 -20.15 10.97
N TRP A 165 5.75 -19.21 10.66
CA TRP A 165 5.83 -18.59 9.34
C TRP A 165 7.26 -18.20 8.99
N LYS A 166 7.58 -18.26 7.69
CA LYS A 166 8.83 -17.73 7.13
C LYS A 166 8.58 -17.01 5.80
N LEU A 167 9.42 -16.01 5.53
CA LEU A 167 9.50 -15.37 4.23
C LEU A 167 10.16 -16.30 3.22
N VAL A 168 9.55 -16.46 2.04
CA VAL A 168 10.05 -17.30 0.93
C VAL A 168 10.71 -16.45 -0.15
N SER A 169 10.05 -15.36 -0.55
CA SER A 169 10.58 -14.47 -1.59
C SER A 169 10.10 -13.04 -1.40
N TYR A 170 10.81 -12.08 -2.00
CA TYR A 170 10.37 -10.70 -2.15
C TYR A 170 10.81 -10.13 -3.48
N GLY A 171 10.09 -9.10 -3.95
CA GLY A 171 10.30 -8.50 -5.26
C GLY A 171 9.84 -9.37 -6.44
N GLN A 172 9.37 -10.59 -6.20
CA GLN A 172 8.76 -11.47 -7.19
C GLN A 172 7.25 -11.27 -7.22
N PRO A 173 6.57 -11.57 -8.35
CA PRO A 173 5.11 -11.48 -8.42
C PRO A 173 4.43 -12.38 -7.38
N ILE A 174 3.36 -11.84 -6.78
CA ILE A 174 2.50 -12.59 -5.85
C ILE A 174 1.03 -12.48 -6.29
N GLN A 175 0.18 -13.32 -5.71
CA GLN A 175 -1.26 -13.30 -5.93
C GLN A 175 -2.00 -13.09 -4.61
N ILE A 176 -2.83 -12.03 -4.51
CA ILE A 176 -3.72 -11.79 -3.36
C ILE A 176 -5.17 -11.80 -3.84
N GLY A 177 -5.93 -12.79 -3.44
CA GLY A 177 -7.27 -13.00 -4.00
C GLY A 177 -7.22 -13.20 -5.52
N LYS A 178 -7.84 -12.29 -6.28
CA LYS A 178 -7.81 -12.30 -7.75
C LYS A 178 -6.77 -11.34 -8.34
N VAL A 179 -6.06 -10.60 -7.52
CA VAL A 179 -5.14 -9.54 -7.93
C VAL A 179 -3.72 -10.06 -8.00
N ALA A 180 -3.10 -10.00 -9.18
CA ALA A 180 -1.66 -10.17 -9.32
C ALA A 180 -0.96 -8.88 -8.93
N VAL A 181 0.10 -8.97 -8.15
CA VAL A 181 0.91 -7.83 -7.69
C VAL A 181 2.34 -8.03 -8.14
N HIS A 182 2.84 -7.10 -8.95
CA HIS A 182 4.22 -7.13 -9.44
C HIS A 182 5.06 -6.03 -8.79
N ARG A 183 6.36 -6.25 -8.75
CA ARG A 183 7.29 -5.18 -8.35
C ARG A 183 7.18 -4.00 -9.30
N GLY A 184 6.84 -2.82 -8.79
CA GLY A 184 6.65 -1.61 -9.59
C GLY A 184 5.19 -1.22 -9.84
N ASP A 185 4.23 -2.10 -9.60
CA ASP A 185 2.82 -1.72 -9.56
C ASP A 185 2.60 -0.63 -8.50
N PHE A 186 1.55 0.18 -8.66
CA PHE A 186 1.25 1.22 -7.70
C PHE A 186 0.10 0.77 -6.77
N VAL A 187 0.26 1.02 -5.49
CA VAL A 187 -0.73 0.64 -4.46
C VAL A 187 -1.35 1.89 -3.88
N VAL A 188 -2.68 1.92 -3.85
CA VAL A 188 -3.45 2.98 -3.19
C VAL A 188 -4.46 2.34 -2.24
N GLY A 189 -4.55 2.85 -1.02
CA GLY A 189 -5.50 2.37 -0.02
C GLY A 189 -6.04 3.48 0.85
N ASP A 190 -7.31 3.35 1.21
CA ASP A 190 -8.02 4.19 2.16
C ASP A 190 -9.00 3.35 2.99
N GLN A 191 -9.99 3.99 3.65
CA GLN A 191 -10.97 3.29 4.49
C GLN A 191 -11.88 2.31 3.72
N ASP A 192 -12.04 2.45 2.40
CA ASP A 192 -12.92 1.59 1.60
C ASP A 192 -12.18 0.33 1.13
N GLY A 193 -10.85 0.35 1.11
CA GLY A 193 -10.03 -0.80 0.73
C GLY A 193 -8.71 -0.43 0.08
N VAL A 194 -8.11 -1.42 -0.60
CA VAL A 194 -6.81 -1.29 -1.26
C VAL A 194 -6.92 -1.69 -2.72
N LEU A 195 -6.32 -0.90 -3.59
CA LEU A 195 -6.20 -1.13 -5.03
C LEU A 195 -4.74 -1.36 -5.41
N VAL A 196 -4.53 -2.18 -6.43
CA VAL A 196 -3.24 -2.34 -7.11
C VAL A 196 -3.38 -1.89 -8.55
N ILE A 197 -2.62 -0.92 -8.95
CA ILE A 197 -2.65 -0.33 -10.30
C ILE A 197 -1.43 -0.83 -11.05
N PRO A 198 -1.61 -1.53 -12.19
CA PRO A 198 -0.49 -1.96 -13.02
C PRO A 198 0.42 -0.78 -13.38
N ARG A 199 1.72 -1.00 -13.27
CA ARG A 199 2.76 0.02 -13.46
C ARG A 199 2.57 0.83 -14.75
N GLU A 200 2.23 0.14 -15.84
CA GLU A 200 2.16 0.70 -17.18
C GLU A 200 1.05 1.73 -17.34
N ILE A 201 -0.01 1.62 -16.55
CA ILE A 201 -1.20 2.50 -16.61
C ILE A 201 -1.29 3.48 -15.45
N THR A 202 -0.36 3.47 -14.49
CA THR A 202 -0.44 4.27 -13.26
C THR A 202 -0.68 5.76 -13.52
N LEU A 203 0.07 6.36 -14.44
CA LEU A 203 -0.08 7.80 -14.75
C LEU A 203 -1.40 8.11 -15.47
N GLU A 204 -1.88 7.22 -16.33
CA GLU A 204 -3.15 7.40 -17.01
C GLU A 204 -4.33 7.25 -16.05
N VAL A 205 -4.28 6.26 -15.15
CA VAL A 205 -5.27 6.11 -14.07
C VAL A 205 -5.28 7.36 -13.18
N LEU A 206 -4.12 7.88 -12.78
CA LEU A 206 -4.02 9.09 -11.98
C LEU A 206 -4.70 10.27 -12.67
N ARG A 207 -4.34 10.56 -13.93
CA ARG A 207 -4.91 11.66 -14.71
C ARG A 207 -6.42 11.56 -14.81
N ARG A 208 -6.96 10.37 -15.17
CA ARG A 208 -8.40 10.16 -15.28
C ARG A 208 -9.12 10.27 -13.93
N SER A 209 -8.51 9.77 -12.87
CA SER A 209 -9.09 9.87 -11.52
C SER A 209 -9.17 11.33 -11.03
N GLU A 210 -8.20 12.18 -11.37
CA GLU A 210 -8.25 13.62 -11.11
C GLU A 210 -9.41 14.30 -11.90
N GLU A 211 -9.64 13.89 -13.14
CA GLU A 211 -10.75 14.39 -13.95
C GLU A 211 -12.12 13.98 -13.37
N VAL A 212 -12.23 12.71 -12.92
CA VAL A 212 -13.41 12.21 -12.20
C VAL A 212 -13.70 13.06 -10.97
N MET A 213 -12.70 13.24 -10.11
CA MET A 213 -12.82 14.06 -8.90
C MET A 213 -13.27 15.50 -9.21
N GLY A 214 -12.72 16.08 -10.27
CA GLY A 214 -13.12 17.41 -10.74
C GLY A 214 -14.61 17.46 -11.11
N THR A 215 -15.09 16.50 -11.89
CA THR A 215 -16.49 16.40 -12.32
C THR A 215 -17.43 16.18 -11.13
N GLU A 216 -17.09 15.26 -10.22
CA GLU A 216 -17.90 14.99 -9.04
C GLU A 216 -18.00 16.19 -8.08
N ASN A 217 -16.97 17.00 -7.99
CA ASN A 217 -17.03 18.25 -7.24
C ASN A 217 -18.04 19.25 -7.85
N LEU A 218 -18.17 19.29 -9.18
CA LEU A 218 -19.20 20.10 -9.86
C LEU A 218 -20.59 19.54 -9.58
N VAL A 219 -20.79 18.23 -9.71
CA VAL A 219 -22.05 17.54 -9.39
C VAL A 219 -22.48 17.81 -7.95
N ARG A 220 -21.55 17.62 -7.01
CA ARG A 220 -21.79 17.88 -5.56
C ARG A 220 -22.22 19.33 -5.33
N LYS A 221 -21.52 20.27 -5.93
CA LYS A 221 -21.88 21.70 -5.83
C LYS A 221 -23.27 22.00 -6.41
N ALA A 222 -23.63 21.42 -7.54
CA ALA A 222 -24.96 21.57 -8.15
C ALA A 222 -26.06 21.00 -7.23
N ILE A 223 -25.87 19.79 -6.71
CA ILE A 223 -26.82 19.15 -5.78
C ILE A 223 -27.00 19.96 -4.50
N LEU A 224 -25.90 20.42 -3.89
CA LEU A 224 -25.96 21.28 -2.71
C LEU A 224 -26.59 22.65 -3.01
N GLY A 225 -26.57 23.10 -4.26
CA GLY A 225 -27.28 24.29 -4.77
C GLY A 225 -28.75 24.04 -5.06
N GLY A 226 -29.27 22.81 -4.84
CA GLY A 226 -30.69 22.48 -5.02
C GLY A 226 -31.03 21.87 -6.38
N VAL A 227 -30.04 21.60 -7.26
CA VAL A 227 -30.28 20.87 -8.51
C VAL A 227 -30.67 19.43 -8.18
N ARG A 228 -31.70 18.91 -8.85
CA ARG A 228 -32.13 17.51 -8.64
C ARG A 228 -31.07 16.53 -9.13
N PRO A 229 -30.85 15.38 -8.47
CA PRO A 229 -29.82 14.42 -8.82
C PRO A 229 -29.86 13.98 -10.29
N LEU A 230 -31.05 13.69 -10.82
CA LEU A 230 -31.22 13.30 -12.24
C LEU A 230 -30.82 14.42 -13.21
N GLU A 231 -31.09 15.67 -12.86
CA GLU A 231 -30.74 16.84 -13.69
C GLU A 231 -29.22 17.05 -13.66
N ALA A 232 -28.59 16.95 -12.47
CA ALA A 232 -27.14 16.99 -12.33
C ALA A 232 -26.46 15.88 -13.13
N TYR A 233 -26.95 14.63 -13.03
CA TYR A 233 -26.43 13.52 -13.83
C TYR A 233 -26.52 13.78 -15.34
N ARG A 234 -27.65 14.31 -15.82
CA ARG A 234 -27.84 14.63 -17.26
C ARG A 234 -26.91 15.73 -17.74
N GLU A 235 -26.58 16.69 -16.88
CA GLU A 235 -25.70 17.82 -17.20
C GLU A 235 -24.23 17.42 -17.21
N TYR A 236 -23.78 16.64 -16.19
CA TYR A 236 -22.37 16.34 -15.99
C TYR A 236 -21.98 14.92 -16.43
N GLY A 237 -22.95 14.04 -16.74
CA GLY A 237 -22.71 12.67 -17.19
C GLY A 237 -22.20 11.71 -16.12
N ARG A 238 -22.18 12.16 -14.86
CA ARG A 238 -21.66 11.38 -13.71
C ARG A 238 -22.48 11.66 -12.45
N PHE A 239 -22.50 10.62 -11.53
CA PHE A 239 -23.19 10.75 -10.25
C PHE A 239 -22.49 9.88 -9.19
#